data_19bd85731043b200ec590f654dbf2999
#
_entry.id   19bd85731043b200ec590f654dbf2999
#
_cell.length_a   1.000
_cell.length_b   1.000
_cell.length_c   1.000
_cell.angle_alpha   90.00
_cell.angle_beta   90.00
_cell.angle_gamma   90.00
#
_symmetry.space_group_name_H-M   'P 1'
#
loop_
_entity.id
_entity.type
_entity.pdbx_description
1 polymer ?
#
loop_
_entity_poly.entity_id
_entity_poly.type
_entity_poly.pdbx_seq_one_letter_code
_entity_poly.pdbx_strand_id
1 'polypeptide(L)'
;MFRNCSYWSGCGDGREKQFMDKKQLKPCEVNVSSETGRLRAVLLHRPGVEIERMTPLNANAALYSDILNKPIVDQEYRNFSGVLERWTQVYYVQDILEELLKDEAVKTKLLSDSLRGCNQKTARVIDEIAGNDPKKLAQILIEGCEDPKWDGVSEHRYLLKPLYNLFFTRDASSTVYNRVLINSMSFEVRERESLIYEAIFKHFFGVDTLNAMAWNPYARTEGGDVQIASPDTLCIGQGIRTNRKGIDYLAQTFAREREHFNIVVQELPMEPESFIHLDMVFTFLGKHQCMAFEPMLTKKGLFAGKNTVVINIDHGKISYKNVPNIVDALNGLGWDIEPVIGGGSDPWTQLREQWHSGANFFSMGDGKILGYRRNTHTIDALDRAGFAVLNAEDIVAGKVDMNSYDKFVAAFPGSELPRAGGGARCMTMPILRD
;
A
#
# COMPACT_ATOMS: atom_id res chain seq x y z
N MET A 1 29.75 41.05 14.01
CA MET A 1 30.97 40.25 14.26
C MET A 1 30.52 38.82 14.54
N PHE A 2 30.17 38.08 13.49
CA PHE A 2 29.90 36.63 13.59
C PHE A 2 30.68 35.92 12.49
N ARG A 3 31.61 35.07 12.95
CA ARG A 3 32.56 34.32 12.11
C ARG A 3 31.87 33.17 11.41
N ASN A 4 32.18 33.03 10.12
CA ASN A 4 31.96 31.88 9.27
C ASN A 4 32.41 30.56 9.97
N CYS A 5 31.57 29.55 9.97
CA CYS A 5 31.97 28.15 10.10
C CYS A 5 31.71 27.46 8.76
N SER A 6 32.74 27.48 7.91
CA SER A 6 32.89 26.62 6.74
C SER A 6 33.54 25.31 7.21
N TYR A 7 32.82 24.24 7.35
CA TYR A 7 33.32 22.86 7.37
C TYR A 7 32.30 21.96 6.71
N TRP A 8 32.59 21.52 5.55
CA TRP A 8 32.35 20.24 4.91
C TRP A 8 32.53 20.38 3.39
N SER A 9 33.79 20.44 2.99
CA SER A 9 34.19 20.16 1.63
C SER A 9 35.09 18.92 1.67
N GLY A 10 34.69 17.88 0.93
CA GLY A 10 35.61 16.83 0.55
C GLY A 10 35.26 15.43 1.02
N CYS A 11 34.45 14.74 0.22
CA CYS A 11 34.66 13.35 -0.18
C CYS A 11 33.71 13.06 -1.36
N GLY A 12 34.17 13.45 -2.53
CA GLY A 12 33.59 12.99 -3.77
C GLY A 12 34.05 11.56 -4.02
N ASP A 13 33.23 10.58 -3.72
CA ASP A 13 33.43 9.21 -4.19
C ASP A 13 32.84 9.09 -5.60
N GLY A 14 33.76 8.99 -6.58
CA GLY A 14 33.47 8.96 -8.01
C GLY A 14 32.79 7.66 -8.51
N ARG A 15 31.72 7.19 -7.87
CA ARG A 15 30.94 5.99 -8.27
C ARG A 15 29.46 6.21 -8.50
N GLU A 16 29.00 7.47 -8.63
CA GLU A 16 27.65 7.79 -9.04
C GLU A 16 27.55 8.11 -10.54
N LYS A 17 27.96 7.22 -11.42
CA LYS A 17 27.60 7.26 -12.85
C LYS A 17 27.59 5.85 -13.46
N GLN A 18 26.79 4.95 -12.95
CA GLN A 18 26.13 4.00 -13.85
C GLN A 18 24.77 4.63 -14.21
N PHE A 19 24.78 5.43 -15.28
CA PHE A 19 23.58 5.74 -16.03
C PHE A 19 22.99 4.39 -16.48
N MET A 20 21.98 3.89 -15.75
CA MET A 20 21.08 2.92 -16.33
C MET A 20 20.53 3.60 -17.58
N ASP A 21 20.85 3.07 -18.75
CA ASP A 21 20.09 3.36 -19.97
C ASP A 21 18.63 3.37 -19.58
N LYS A 22 17.90 4.46 -19.84
CA LYS A 22 16.46 4.54 -19.58
C LYS A 22 15.83 3.49 -20.48
N LYS A 23 15.76 2.26 -20.00
CA LYS A 23 14.98 1.20 -20.64
C LYS A 23 13.61 1.81 -20.85
N GLN A 24 13.16 1.86 -22.10
CA GLN A 24 11.84 2.40 -22.42
C GLN A 24 10.81 1.76 -21.47
N LEU A 25 10.14 2.57 -20.68
CA LEU A 25 9.15 2.12 -19.71
C LEU A 25 8.00 1.45 -20.49
N LYS A 26 7.86 0.13 -20.35
CA LYS A 26 6.82 -0.65 -21.06
C LYS A 26 5.89 -1.29 -20.06
N PRO A 27 4.57 -1.25 -20.30
CA PRO A 27 3.61 -1.92 -19.44
C PRO A 27 3.80 -3.44 -19.51
N CYS A 28 3.53 -4.13 -18.41
CA CYS A 28 3.36 -5.57 -18.37
C CYS A 28 1.87 -5.93 -18.30
N GLU A 29 1.56 -7.21 -18.42
CA GLU A 29 0.24 -7.75 -18.10
C GLU A 29 -0.14 -7.41 -16.65
N VAL A 30 -1.43 -7.20 -16.40
CA VAL A 30 -1.98 -6.97 -15.07
C VAL A 30 -2.84 -8.16 -14.69
N ASN A 31 -2.35 -8.95 -13.72
CA ASN A 31 -3.09 -10.10 -13.18
C ASN A 31 -2.56 -10.50 -11.81
N VAL A 32 -3.45 -10.53 -10.82
CA VAL A 32 -3.17 -11.05 -9.48
C VAL A 32 -4.30 -11.98 -9.09
N SER A 33 -4.02 -13.28 -9.03
CA SER A 33 -4.98 -14.33 -8.66
C SER A 33 -4.69 -15.00 -7.33
N SER A 34 -3.63 -14.55 -6.63
CA SER A 34 -3.22 -15.07 -5.31
C SER A 34 -2.30 -14.07 -4.60
N GLU A 35 -2.39 -13.95 -3.27
CA GLU A 35 -1.40 -13.20 -2.47
C GLU A 35 -0.03 -13.90 -2.44
N THR A 36 0.01 -15.22 -2.62
CA THR A 36 1.22 -16.05 -2.46
C THR A 36 1.84 -16.52 -3.78
N GLY A 37 1.24 -16.20 -4.92
CA GLY A 37 1.83 -16.44 -6.24
C GLY A 37 3.13 -15.65 -6.40
N ARG A 38 4.09 -16.16 -7.19
CA ARG A 38 5.37 -15.50 -7.41
C ARG A 38 5.16 -14.10 -7.99
N LEU A 39 5.68 -13.10 -7.31
CA LEU A 39 5.60 -11.71 -7.74
C LEU A 39 6.44 -11.50 -9.01
N ARG A 40 5.82 -10.99 -10.07
CA ARG A 40 6.45 -10.68 -11.35
C ARG A 40 6.57 -9.19 -11.61
N ALA A 41 5.63 -8.40 -11.08
CA ALA A 41 5.69 -6.95 -11.18
C ALA A 41 4.97 -6.28 -10.00
N VAL A 42 5.52 -5.14 -9.54
CA VAL A 42 4.97 -4.36 -8.44
C VAL A 42 5.08 -2.86 -8.74
N LEU A 43 4.07 -2.09 -8.33
CA LEU A 43 4.07 -0.63 -8.39
C LEU A 43 4.43 -0.08 -7.00
N LEU A 44 5.40 0.82 -6.96
CA LEU A 44 5.91 1.50 -5.77
C LEU A 44 5.87 3.02 -5.97
N HIS A 45 5.98 3.77 -4.89
CA HIS A 45 6.26 5.20 -4.91
C HIS A 45 7.32 5.55 -3.87
N ARG A 46 8.42 6.18 -4.29
CA ARG A 46 9.47 6.62 -3.36
C ARG A 46 8.97 7.81 -2.57
N PRO A 47 8.99 7.77 -1.22
CA PRO A 47 8.65 8.94 -0.41
C PRO A 47 9.49 10.15 -0.84
N GLY A 48 8.84 11.19 -1.32
CA GLY A 48 9.45 12.42 -1.80
C GLY A 48 9.35 13.56 -0.79
N VAL A 49 9.37 14.79 -1.30
CA VAL A 49 9.25 16.02 -0.49
C VAL A 49 7.87 16.12 0.18
N GLU A 50 6.86 15.46 -0.36
CA GLU A 50 5.49 15.46 0.20
C GLU A 50 5.45 15.06 1.67
N ILE A 51 6.31 14.12 2.12
CA ILE A 51 6.36 13.72 3.54
C ILE A 51 7.04 14.75 4.45
N GLU A 52 7.88 15.64 3.91
CA GLU A 52 8.50 16.75 4.67
C GLU A 52 7.57 17.95 4.83
N ARG A 53 6.46 17.97 4.07
CA ARG A 53 5.50 19.07 4.11
C ARG A 53 4.49 18.95 5.26
N MET A 54 4.78 18.08 6.21
CA MET A 54 4.01 17.92 7.45
C MET A 54 4.57 18.80 8.57
N THR A 55 3.66 19.31 9.38
CA THR A 55 3.92 20.05 10.60
C THR A 55 3.00 19.52 11.71
N PRO A 56 3.22 19.83 12.98
CA PRO A 56 2.29 19.44 14.03
C PRO A 56 0.85 19.88 13.81
N LEU A 57 0.63 20.92 12.97
CA LEU A 57 -0.70 21.45 12.69
C LEU A 57 -1.49 20.60 11.68
N ASN A 58 -0.81 19.87 10.80
CA ASN A 58 -1.47 19.10 9.73
C ASN A 58 -1.20 17.59 9.76
N ALA A 59 -0.30 17.09 10.61
CA ALA A 59 0.07 15.68 10.66
C ALA A 59 -1.15 14.77 10.91
N ASN A 60 -2.00 15.08 11.88
CA ASN A 60 -3.20 14.32 12.16
C ASN A 60 -4.20 14.35 10.98
N ALA A 61 -4.39 15.51 10.34
CA ALA A 61 -5.24 15.63 9.15
C ALA A 61 -4.66 14.89 7.93
N ALA A 62 -3.33 14.71 7.89
CA ALA A 62 -2.62 13.90 6.91
C ALA A 62 -2.65 12.39 7.24
N LEU A 63 -3.29 11.98 8.33
CA LEU A 63 -3.38 10.60 8.83
C LEU A 63 -2.04 10.00 9.26
N TYR A 64 -1.19 10.82 9.86
CA TYR A 64 0.10 10.40 10.41
C TYR A 64 0.09 10.48 11.93
N SER A 65 0.65 9.48 12.59
CA SER A 65 0.82 9.49 14.04
C SER A 65 2.04 10.31 14.49
N ASP A 66 2.96 10.63 13.58
CA ASP A 66 4.16 11.42 13.89
C ASP A 66 4.77 12.06 12.63
N ILE A 67 5.69 13.02 12.82
CA ILE A 67 6.46 13.64 11.74
C ILE A 67 7.72 12.81 11.48
N LEU A 68 7.94 12.46 10.21
CA LEU A 68 9.01 11.58 9.80
C LEU A 68 10.33 12.31 9.55
N ASN A 69 11.44 11.63 9.86
CA ASN A 69 12.78 12.07 9.48
C ASN A 69 13.12 11.56 8.07
N LYS A 70 12.99 12.42 7.05
CA LYS A 70 13.15 12.05 5.63
C LYS A 70 14.48 11.34 5.31
N PRO A 71 15.68 11.80 5.74
CA PRO A 71 16.93 11.08 5.53
C PRO A 71 16.91 9.62 6.01
N ILE A 72 16.27 9.35 7.15
CA ILE A 72 16.14 7.98 7.66
C ILE A 72 15.12 7.21 6.84
N VAL A 73 13.97 7.82 6.52
CA VAL A 73 12.96 7.23 5.63
C VAL A 73 13.59 6.82 4.31
N ASP A 74 14.40 7.67 3.70
CA ASP A 74 15.08 7.37 2.44
C ASP A 74 16.01 6.16 2.53
N GLN A 75 16.71 6.01 3.63
CA GLN A 75 17.58 4.86 3.87
C GLN A 75 16.77 3.57 4.06
N GLU A 76 15.72 3.62 4.87
CA GLU A 76 14.85 2.48 5.12
C GLU A 76 14.11 2.07 3.85
N TYR A 77 13.60 3.05 3.09
CA TYR A 77 12.89 2.78 1.84
C TYR A 77 13.80 2.22 0.75
N ARG A 78 15.08 2.66 0.66
CA ARG A 78 16.05 2.06 -0.25
C ARG A 78 16.31 0.58 0.04
N ASN A 79 16.36 0.19 1.31
CA ASN A 79 16.48 -1.22 1.68
C ASN A 79 15.22 -2.01 1.29
N PHE A 80 14.04 -1.46 1.55
CA PHE A 80 12.76 -2.04 1.17
C PHE A 80 12.65 -2.20 -0.37
N SER A 81 12.80 -1.13 -1.12
CA SER A 81 12.67 -1.17 -2.59
C SER A 81 13.78 -1.97 -3.25
N GLY A 82 15.00 -1.90 -2.71
CA GLY A 82 16.14 -2.63 -3.25
C GLY A 82 16.01 -4.15 -3.15
N VAL A 83 15.33 -4.68 -2.12
CA VAL A 83 14.97 -6.10 -2.08
C VAL A 83 14.01 -6.45 -3.23
N LEU A 84 13.00 -5.63 -3.47
CA LEU A 84 12.02 -5.84 -4.54
C LEU A 84 12.65 -5.70 -5.93
N GLU A 85 13.54 -4.72 -6.13
CA GLU A 85 14.27 -4.51 -7.39
C GLU A 85 15.18 -5.72 -7.75
N ARG A 86 15.66 -6.45 -6.75
CA ARG A 86 16.41 -7.70 -6.95
C ARG A 86 15.52 -8.92 -7.16
N TRP A 87 14.25 -8.83 -6.77
CA TRP A 87 13.33 -9.97 -6.85
C TRP A 87 12.47 -9.95 -8.11
N THR A 88 12.02 -8.75 -8.54
CA THR A 88 10.98 -8.61 -9.55
C THR A 88 11.11 -7.32 -10.35
N GLN A 89 10.25 -7.15 -11.36
CA GLN A 89 10.12 -5.87 -12.05
C GLN A 89 9.42 -4.86 -11.16
N VAL A 90 10.04 -3.71 -10.94
CA VAL A 90 9.48 -2.60 -10.17
C VAL A 90 9.11 -1.46 -11.11
N TYR A 91 7.91 -0.93 -10.94
CA TYR A 91 7.44 0.31 -11.54
C TYR A 91 7.34 1.37 -10.46
N TYR A 92 7.58 2.62 -10.83
CA TYR A 92 7.41 3.75 -9.92
C TYR A 92 6.33 4.68 -10.40
N VAL A 93 5.44 5.09 -9.50
CA VAL A 93 4.31 6.00 -9.79
C VAL A 93 4.78 7.26 -10.49
N GLN A 94 5.84 7.90 -10.00
CA GLN A 94 6.36 9.14 -10.58
C GLN A 94 6.84 8.95 -12.00
N ASP A 95 7.59 7.87 -12.29
CA ASP A 95 8.15 7.62 -13.63
C ASP A 95 7.04 7.40 -14.67
N ILE A 96 5.98 6.66 -14.28
CA ILE A 96 4.81 6.45 -15.15
C ILE A 96 4.03 7.76 -15.33
N LEU A 97 3.83 8.51 -14.26
CA LEU A 97 3.08 9.77 -14.30
C LEU A 97 3.77 10.80 -15.22
N GLU A 98 5.12 10.92 -15.13
CA GLU A 98 5.91 11.77 -16.04
C GLU A 98 5.71 11.37 -17.51
N GLU A 99 5.61 10.07 -17.80
CA GLU A 99 5.36 9.58 -19.17
C GLU A 99 3.94 9.92 -19.64
N LEU A 100 2.94 9.67 -18.78
CA LEU A 100 1.53 9.93 -19.09
C LEU A 100 1.23 11.41 -19.32
N LEU A 101 1.89 12.30 -18.60
CA LEU A 101 1.67 13.75 -18.71
C LEU A 101 2.25 14.37 -19.99
N LYS A 102 2.91 13.58 -20.85
CA LYS A 102 3.26 13.99 -22.22
C LYS A 102 2.06 13.97 -23.17
N ASP A 103 1.01 13.22 -22.84
CA ASP A 103 -0.26 13.22 -23.56
C ASP A 103 -1.16 14.34 -23.04
N GLU A 104 -1.48 15.30 -23.92
CA GLU A 104 -2.26 16.50 -23.57
C GLU A 104 -3.70 16.17 -23.10
N ALA A 105 -4.31 15.09 -23.58
CA ALA A 105 -5.66 14.69 -23.17
C ALA A 105 -5.62 14.13 -21.73
N VAL A 106 -4.66 13.29 -21.43
CA VAL A 106 -4.43 12.74 -20.08
C VAL A 106 -4.06 13.85 -19.10
N LYS A 107 -3.13 14.74 -19.48
CA LYS A 107 -2.70 15.90 -18.70
C LYS A 107 -3.90 16.79 -18.34
N THR A 108 -4.68 17.20 -19.35
CA THR A 108 -5.83 18.10 -19.16
C THR A 108 -6.88 17.46 -18.23
N LYS A 109 -7.19 16.17 -18.45
CA LYS A 109 -8.16 15.46 -17.63
C LYS A 109 -7.67 15.34 -16.18
N LEU A 110 -6.43 14.89 -15.97
CA LEU A 110 -5.89 14.66 -14.63
C LEU A 110 -5.77 15.98 -13.83
N LEU A 111 -5.36 17.07 -14.49
CA LEU A 111 -5.37 18.41 -13.90
C LEU A 111 -6.79 18.85 -13.52
N SER A 112 -7.74 18.75 -14.43
CA SER A 112 -9.13 19.12 -14.18
C SER A 112 -9.72 18.35 -13.00
N ASP A 113 -9.49 17.03 -12.94
CA ASP A 113 -10.00 16.18 -11.87
C ASP A 113 -9.29 16.45 -10.54
N SER A 114 -7.97 16.67 -10.54
CA SER A 114 -7.18 16.99 -9.35
C SER A 114 -7.52 18.35 -8.73
N LEU A 115 -8.03 19.26 -9.55
CA LEU A 115 -8.41 20.62 -9.14
C LEU A 115 -9.93 20.80 -9.03
N ARG A 116 -10.66 19.69 -8.97
CA ARG A 116 -12.13 19.74 -8.81
C ARG A 116 -12.47 20.46 -7.50
N GLY A 117 -13.29 21.51 -7.62
CA GLY A 117 -13.62 22.42 -6.51
C GLY A 117 -12.68 23.62 -6.37
N CYS A 118 -11.54 23.66 -7.06
CA CYS A 118 -10.70 24.86 -7.15
C CYS A 118 -11.25 25.83 -8.20
N ASN A 119 -10.95 27.12 -8.02
CA ASN A 119 -11.33 28.11 -9.04
C ASN A 119 -10.40 28.02 -10.27
N GLN A 120 -10.88 28.50 -11.42
CA GLN A 120 -10.12 28.48 -12.69
C GLN A 120 -8.78 29.23 -12.61
N LYS A 121 -8.66 30.20 -11.70
CA LYS A 121 -7.43 30.96 -11.50
C LYS A 121 -6.33 30.08 -10.90
N THR A 122 -6.69 29.19 -9.95
CA THR A 122 -5.76 28.21 -9.37
C THR A 122 -5.20 27.27 -10.43
N ALA A 123 -6.05 26.76 -11.32
CA ALA A 123 -5.62 25.88 -12.41
C ALA A 123 -4.60 26.56 -13.34
N ARG A 124 -4.85 27.82 -13.71
CA ARG A 124 -3.91 28.60 -14.53
C ARG A 124 -2.57 28.82 -13.84
N VAL A 125 -2.57 29.19 -12.56
CA VAL A 125 -1.33 29.37 -11.79
C VAL A 125 -0.50 28.10 -11.75
N ILE A 126 -1.13 26.94 -11.54
CA ILE A 126 -0.43 25.65 -11.53
C ILE A 126 0.14 25.32 -12.91
N ASP A 127 -0.61 25.54 -13.98
CA ASP A 127 -0.16 25.30 -15.36
C ASP A 127 1.01 26.23 -15.72
N GLU A 128 0.93 27.51 -15.35
CA GLU A 128 2.02 28.48 -15.51
C GLU A 128 3.30 28.07 -14.74
N ILE A 129 3.16 27.60 -13.49
CA ILE A 129 4.28 27.11 -12.67
C ILE A 129 4.89 25.84 -13.28
N ALA A 130 4.08 24.94 -13.80
CA ALA A 130 4.52 23.70 -14.44
C ALA A 130 5.31 23.96 -15.74
N GLY A 131 4.91 24.99 -16.51
CA GLY A 131 5.66 25.47 -17.69
C GLY A 131 5.80 24.43 -18.79
N ASN A 132 4.77 23.62 -19.06
CA ASN A 132 4.77 22.53 -20.05
C ASN A 132 5.82 21.42 -19.80
N ASP A 133 6.41 21.34 -18.60
CA ASP A 133 7.31 20.26 -18.21
C ASP A 133 6.53 19.12 -17.52
N PRO A 134 6.37 17.94 -18.15
CA PRO A 134 5.65 16.80 -17.56
C PRO A 134 6.25 16.36 -16.22
N LYS A 135 7.56 16.43 -16.07
CA LYS A 135 8.25 16.08 -14.84
C LYS A 135 7.88 17.03 -13.70
N LYS A 136 7.94 18.34 -13.98
CA LYS A 136 7.56 19.36 -13.00
C LYS A 136 6.09 19.30 -12.64
N LEU A 137 5.23 18.98 -13.61
CA LEU A 137 3.80 18.80 -13.36
C LEU A 137 3.55 17.52 -12.49
N ALA A 138 4.23 16.41 -12.76
CA ALA A 138 4.16 15.22 -11.93
C ALA A 138 4.57 15.52 -10.48
N GLN A 139 5.66 16.26 -10.28
CA GLN A 139 6.08 16.73 -8.96
C GLN A 139 5.00 17.58 -8.28
N ILE A 140 4.42 18.54 -8.97
CA ILE A 140 3.35 19.40 -8.43
C ILE A 140 2.12 18.57 -8.03
N LEU A 141 1.72 17.60 -8.84
CA LEU A 141 0.58 16.73 -8.54
C LEU A 141 0.81 15.87 -7.28
N ILE A 142 2.04 15.49 -7.01
CA ILE A 142 2.44 14.65 -5.86
C ILE A 142 2.81 15.52 -4.65
N GLU A 143 3.79 16.41 -4.81
CA GLU A 143 4.38 17.19 -3.72
C GLU A 143 3.54 18.40 -3.31
N GLY A 144 2.47 18.68 -4.08
CA GLY A 144 1.63 19.85 -3.88
C GLY A 144 2.21 21.13 -4.51
N CYS A 145 1.37 22.15 -4.55
CA CYS A 145 1.72 23.48 -5.04
C CYS A 145 1.48 24.52 -3.94
N GLU A 146 2.52 25.19 -3.49
CA GLU A 146 2.39 26.29 -2.54
C GLU A 146 1.77 27.53 -3.23
N ASP A 147 0.96 28.29 -2.49
CA ASP A 147 0.48 29.59 -2.96
C ASP A 147 1.66 30.58 -2.98
N PRO A 148 2.03 31.14 -4.16
CA PRO A 148 3.09 32.16 -4.22
C PRO A 148 2.81 33.42 -3.38
N LYS A 149 1.56 33.59 -2.94
CA LYS A 149 1.13 34.72 -2.10
C LYS A 149 0.98 34.36 -0.62
N TRP A 150 1.42 33.15 -0.24
CA TRP A 150 1.33 32.74 1.17
C TRP A 150 2.14 33.67 2.07
N ASP A 151 1.50 34.15 3.12
CA ASP A 151 2.03 35.14 4.07
C ASP A 151 2.99 34.57 5.12
N GLY A 152 3.24 33.23 5.07
CA GLY A 152 4.09 32.54 6.03
C GLY A 152 3.40 32.12 7.33
N VAL A 153 2.14 32.48 7.53
CA VAL A 153 1.42 32.30 8.81
C VAL A 153 0.06 31.63 8.63
N SER A 154 -0.67 31.94 7.57
CA SER A 154 -2.02 31.40 7.34
C SER A 154 -2.01 29.88 7.10
N GLU A 155 -3.12 29.21 7.49
CA GLU A 155 -3.30 27.76 7.25
C GLU A 155 -3.42 27.40 5.77
N HIS A 156 -3.67 28.39 4.90
CA HIS A 156 -3.85 28.19 3.45
C HIS A 156 -2.53 28.31 2.67
N ARG A 157 -1.55 27.49 3.06
CA ARG A 157 -0.24 27.46 2.39
C ARG A 157 -0.30 26.94 0.96
N TYR A 158 -1.20 26.02 0.67
CA TYR A 158 -1.21 25.28 -0.59
C TYR A 158 -2.38 25.62 -1.50
N LEU A 159 -2.09 25.87 -2.79
CA LEU A 159 -3.07 25.85 -3.88
C LEU A 159 -3.52 24.42 -4.19
N LEU A 160 -2.61 23.45 -4.08
CA LEU A 160 -2.84 22.03 -4.20
C LEU A 160 -2.08 21.32 -3.08
N LYS A 161 -2.79 20.65 -2.19
CA LYS A 161 -2.18 19.96 -1.04
C LYS A 161 -1.27 18.82 -1.50
N PRO A 162 -0.19 18.48 -0.77
CA PRO A 162 0.62 17.28 -1.04
C PRO A 162 -0.19 15.99 -0.89
N LEU A 163 0.26 14.93 -1.58
CA LEU A 163 -0.24 13.56 -1.41
C LEU A 163 0.63 12.83 -0.40
N TYR A 164 0.48 13.16 0.87
CA TYR A 164 1.34 12.69 1.96
C TYR A 164 1.48 11.17 2.05
N ASN A 165 0.40 10.43 1.68
CA ASN A 165 0.30 8.98 1.83
C ASN A 165 0.54 8.21 0.52
N LEU A 166 0.98 8.84 -0.57
CA LEU A 166 1.09 8.21 -1.89
C LEU A 166 2.06 7.02 -1.90
N PHE A 167 3.06 6.98 -1.01
CA PHE A 167 3.97 5.84 -0.91
C PHE A 167 3.31 4.58 -0.33
N PHE A 168 2.12 4.69 0.27
CA PHE A 168 1.25 3.56 0.54
C PHE A 168 0.46 3.20 -0.72
N THR A 169 1.16 2.61 -1.69
CA THR A 169 0.62 2.33 -3.03
C THR A 169 -0.49 1.28 -3.03
N ARG A 170 -0.66 0.57 -1.92
CA ARG A 170 -1.69 -0.46 -1.74
C ARG A 170 -3.11 0.09 -1.68
N ASP A 171 -3.31 1.26 -1.06
CA ASP A 171 -4.62 1.63 -0.57
C ASP A 171 -5.52 2.22 -1.65
N ALA A 172 -4.98 3.06 -2.54
CA ALA A 172 -5.76 3.77 -3.56
C ALA A 172 -6.13 2.90 -4.78
N SER A 173 -5.49 1.74 -4.95
CA SER A 173 -5.82 0.79 -6.02
C SER A 173 -5.45 -0.65 -5.65
N SER A 174 -6.17 -1.62 -6.20
CA SER A 174 -5.91 -3.04 -5.97
C SER A 174 -6.09 -3.83 -7.26
N THR A 175 -5.08 -4.60 -7.65
CA THR A 175 -5.28 -5.59 -8.72
C THR A 175 -6.15 -6.72 -8.19
N VAL A 176 -7.27 -6.95 -8.86
CA VAL A 176 -8.23 -8.00 -8.55
C VAL A 176 -8.40 -8.83 -9.81
N TYR A 177 -7.68 -9.94 -9.87
CA TYR A 177 -7.53 -10.77 -11.07
C TYR A 177 -6.91 -9.96 -12.23
N ASN A 178 -7.57 -9.91 -13.37
CA ASN A 178 -7.12 -9.19 -14.57
C ASN A 178 -7.64 -7.74 -14.66
N ARG A 179 -8.19 -7.20 -13.58
CA ARG A 179 -8.70 -5.81 -13.50
C ARG A 179 -8.13 -5.10 -12.30
N VAL A 180 -8.32 -3.79 -12.25
CA VAL A 180 -7.89 -2.98 -11.11
C VAL A 180 -9.10 -2.28 -10.47
N LEU A 181 -9.30 -2.54 -9.19
CA LEU A 181 -10.23 -1.80 -8.35
C LEU A 181 -9.59 -0.46 -8.02
N ILE A 182 -10.14 0.62 -8.55
CA ILE A 182 -9.80 1.99 -8.13
C ILE A 182 -10.60 2.27 -6.86
N ASN A 183 -9.89 2.42 -5.78
CA ASN A 183 -10.47 2.51 -4.47
C ASN A 183 -11.03 3.91 -4.20
N SER A 184 -12.17 3.95 -3.55
CA SER A 184 -12.81 5.18 -3.09
C SER A 184 -12.38 5.46 -1.67
N MET A 185 -11.34 6.28 -1.53
CA MET A 185 -10.73 6.58 -0.25
C MET A 185 -11.75 7.15 0.76
N SER A 186 -11.63 6.74 2.01
CA SER A 186 -12.55 7.18 3.08
C SER A 186 -12.27 8.59 3.58
N PHE A 187 -11.06 9.11 3.33
CA PHE A 187 -10.63 10.44 3.75
C PHE A 187 -10.26 11.31 2.56
N GLU A 188 -10.79 12.53 2.54
CA GLU A 188 -10.60 13.52 1.47
C GLU A 188 -9.12 13.77 1.14
N VAL A 189 -8.24 13.77 2.14
CA VAL A 189 -6.79 14.00 1.97
C VAL A 189 -6.15 12.99 1.00
N ARG A 190 -6.75 11.80 0.83
CA ARG A 190 -6.26 10.73 -0.05
C ARG A 190 -7.05 10.56 -1.35
N GLU A 191 -8.18 11.24 -1.55
CA GLU A 191 -9.05 11.04 -2.73
C GLU A 191 -8.32 11.26 -4.06
N ARG A 192 -7.39 12.22 -4.12
CA ARG A 192 -6.62 12.50 -5.33
C ARG A 192 -5.62 11.39 -5.70
N GLU A 193 -5.21 10.57 -4.74
CA GLU A 193 -4.36 9.41 -5.03
C GLU A 193 -5.04 8.49 -6.04
N SER A 194 -6.33 8.21 -5.86
CA SER A 194 -7.12 7.34 -6.74
C SER A 194 -7.16 7.84 -8.19
N LEU A 195 -7.15 9.16 -8.42
CA LEU A 195 -7.12 9.74 -9.76
C LEU A 195 -5.80 9.43 -10.50
N ILE A 196 -4.68 9.49 -9.79
CA ILE A 196 -3.35 9.15 -10.35
C ILE A 196 -3.32 7.66 -10.71
N TYR A 197 -3.78 6.78 -9.82
CA TYR A 197 -3.81 5.33 -10.09
C TYR A 197 -4.76 4.98 -11.21
N GLU A 198 -5.94 5.62 -11.29
CA GLU A 198 -6.86 5.42 -12.41
C GLU A 198 -6.22 5.80 -13.75
N ALA A 199 -5.52 6.93 -13.81
CA ALA A 199 -4.79 7.35 -15.01
C ALA A 199 -3.68 6.35 -15.38
N ILE A 200 -2.90 5.89 -14.41
CA ILE A 200 -1.83 4.89 -14.61
C ILE A 200 -2.41 3.59 -15.19
N PHE A 201 -3.45 3.03 -14.58
CA PHE A 201 -3.96 1.73 -15.01
C PHE A 201 -4.72 1.80 -16.33
N LYS A 202 -5.47 2.87 -16.58
CA LYS A 202 -6.19 3.05 -17.85
C LYS A 202 -5.28 3.39 -19.02
N HIS A 203 -4.34 4.32 -18.83
CA HIS A 203 -3.60 4.89 -19.96
C HIS A 203 -2.21 4.28 -20.13
N PHE A 204 -1.54 3.81 -19.09
CA PHE A 204 -0.26 3.14 -19.21
C PHE A 204 -0.40 1.63 -19.34
N PHE A 205 -1.15 0.98 -18.43
CA PHE A 205 -1.33 -0.48 -18.48
C PHE A 205 -2.46 -0.91 -19.42
N GLY A 206 -3.41 -0.03 -19.77
CA GLY A 206 -4.49 -0.33 -20.71
C GLY A 206 -5.49 -1.36 -20.18
N VAL A 207 -5.77 -1.37 -18.86
CA VAL A 207 -6.64 -2.35 -18.23
C VAL A 207 -7.97 -1.75 -17.78
N ASP A 208 -8.99 -2.60 -17.73
CA ASP A 208 -10.30 -2.25 -17.21
C ASP A 208 -10.25 -2.01 -15.71
N THR A 209 -10.98 -1.01 -15.25
CA THR A 209 -11.06 -0.65 -13.84
C THR A 209 -12.44 -0.92 -13.27
N LEU A 210 -12.46 -1.40 -12.01
CA LEU A 210 -13.64 -1.47 -11.16
C LEU A 210 -13.72 -0.20 -10.32
N ASN A 211 -14.92 0.36 -10.15
CA ASN A 211 -15.12 1.55 -9.33
C ASN A 211 -16.43 1.43 -8.53
N ALA A 212 -16.30 1.20 -7.23
CA ALA A 212 -17.43 1.03 -6.34
C ALA A 212 -18.25 2.33 -6.18
N MET A 213 -17.62 3.50 -6.20
CA MET A 213 -18.29 4.80 -6.13
C MET A 213 -19.16 5.10 -7.36
N ALA A 214 -18.73 4.63 -8.54
CA ALA A 214 -19.55 4.78 -9.75
C ALA A 214 -20.85 3.98 -9.67
N TRP A 215 -20.83 2.85 -8.93
CA TRP A 215 -22.03 2.05 -8.65
C TRP A 215 -22.90 2.65 -7.53
N ASN A 216 -22.26 3.14 -6.45
CA ASN A 216 -22.92 3.78 -5.32
C ASN A 216 -22.00 4.81 -4.67
N PRO A 217 -22.38 6.11 -4.62
CA PRO A 217 -21.50 7.18 -4.12
C PRO A 217 -21.11 7.06 -2.63
N TYR A 218 -21.76 6.17 -1.89
CA TYR A 218 -21.43 5.87 -0.49
C TYR A 218 -20.61 4.58 -0.34
N ALA A 219 -20.31 3.86 -1.43
CA ALA A 219 -19.45 2.70 -1.37
C ALA A 219 -18.01 3.14 -1.11
N ARG A 220 -17.33 2.48 -0.16
CA ARG A 220 -15.93 2.73 0.17
C ARG A 220 -15.18 1.40 0.15
N THR A 221 -14.03 1.44 -0.50
CA THR A 221 -13.06 0.34 -0.54
C THR A 221 -11.65 0.92 -0.41
N GLU A 222 -10.78 0.28 0.33
CA GLU A 222 -9.34 0.57 0.35
C GLU A 222 -8.55 -0.74 0.21
N GLY A 223 -7.40 -0.69 -0.47
CA GLY A 223 -6.70 -1.90 -0.88
C GLY A 223 -6.01 -2.67 0.24
N GLY A 224 -5.74 -2.01 1.37
CA GLY A 224 -5.29 -2.69 2.59
C GLY A 224 -6.30 -3.71 3.13
N ASP A 225 -7.59 -3.52 2.80
CA ASP A 225 -8.66 -4.44 3.15
C ASP A 225 -8.85 -5.57 2.14
N VAL A 226 -8.30 -5.47 0.93
CA VAL A 226 -8.56 -6.44 -0.15
C VAL A 226 -7.37 -7.37 -0.32
N GLN A 227 -7.57 -8.67 -0.09
CA GLN A 227 -6.57 -9.72 -0.29
C GLN A 227 -7.12 -10.80 -1.21
N ILE A 228 -6.36 -11.15 -2.24
CA ILE A 228 -6.72 -12.18 -3.21
C ILE A 228 -6.23 -13.52 -2.66
N ALA A 229 -7.11 -14.29 -2.04
CA ALA A 229 -6.72 -15.58 -1.47
C ALA A 229 -6.45 -16.62 -2.58
N SER A 230 -7.39 -16.76 -3.52
CA SER A 230 -7.30 -17.68 -4.67
C SER A 230 -8.09 -17.14 -5.86
N PRO A 231 -8.08 -17.81 -7.03
CA PRO A 231 -8.87 -17.42 -8.19
C PRO A 231 -10.37 -17.29 -7.94
N ASP A 232 -10.88 -17.89 -6.88
CA ASP A 232 -12.31 -17.94 -6.52
C ASP A 232 -12.63 -17.41 -5.12
N THR A 233 -11.65 -16.83 -4.42
CA THR A 233 -11.83 -16.38 -3.04
C THR A 233 -11.10 -15.07 -2.76
N LEU A 234 -11.84 -14.08 -2.25
CA LEU A 234 -11.31 -12.84 -1.68
C LEU A 234 -11.43 -12.85 -0.15
N CYS A 235 -10.44 -12.25 0.53
CA CYS A 235 -10.59 -11.83 1.93
C CYS A 235 -10.73 -10.30 1.97
N ILE A 236 -11.73 -9.79 2.70
CA ILE A 236 -12.00 -8.36 2.77
C ILE A 236 -12.20 -7.92 4.22
N GLY A 237 -11.48 -6.87 4.63
CA GLY A 237 -11.74 -6.17 5.89
C GLY A 237 -12.98 -5.29 5.79
N GLN A 238 -13.80 -5.26 6.82
CA GLN A 238 -14.92 -4.34 6.95
C GLN A 238 -14.72 -3.44 8.16
N GLY A 239 -14.52 -2.16 7.94
CA GLY A 239 -14.24 -1.20 9.02
C GLY A 239 -14.49 0.24 8.58
N ILE A 240 -13.68 1.15 9.08
CA ILE A 240 -13.75 2.58 8.78
C ILE A 240 -13.32 2.88 7.32
N ARG A 241 -12.50 2.02 6.71
CA ARG A 241 -11.93 2.23 5.37
C ARG A 241 -12.72 1.54 4.28
N THR A 242 -13.15 0.31 4.51
CA THR A 242 -14.01 -0.44 3.58
C THR A 242 -15.33 -0.71 4.25
N ASN A 243 -16.43 -0.27 3.63
CA ASN A 243 -17.76 -0.42 4.19
C ASN A 243 -18.59 -1.52 3.48
N ARG A 244 -19.73 -1.86 4.08
CA ARG A 244 -20.63 -2.87 3.55
C ARG A 244 -21.03 -2.63 2.10
N LYS A 245 -21.25 -1.38 1.67
CA LYS A 245 -21.64 -1.07 0.28
C LYS A 245 -20.51 -1.37 -0.71
N GLY A 246 -19.24 -1.13 -0.32
CA GLY A 246 -18.08 -1.54 -1.13
C GLY A 246 -18.00 -3.06 -1.28
N ILE A 247 -18.25 -3.80 -0.20
CA ILE A 247 -18.30 -5.27 -0.23
C ILE A 247 -19.46 -5.76 -1.09
N ASP A 248 -20.66 -5.18 -0.95
CA ASP A 248 -21.85 -5.54 -1.74
C ASP A 248 -21.63 -5.29 -3.23
N TYR A 249 -20.88 -4.23 -3.61
CA TYR A 249 -20.48 -3.99 -4.98
C TYR A 249 -19.64 -5.14 -5.54
N LEU A 250 -18.62 -5.57 -4.81
CA LEU A 250 -17.77 -6.69 -5.22
C LEU A 250 -18.55 -8.00 -5.28
N ALA A 251 -19.39 -8.29 -4.28
CA ALA A 251 -20.22 -9.48 -4.26
C ALA A 251 -21.18 -9.54 -5.46
N GLN A 252 -21.83 -8.42 -5.80
CA GLN A 252 -22.72 -8.35 -6.96
C GLN A 252 -21.95 -8.42 -8.28
N THR A 253 -20.75 -7.86 -8.35
CA THR A 253 -19.89 -7.95 -9.53
C THR A 253 -19.53 -9.40 -9.81
N PHE A 254 -19.01 -10.12 -8.80
CA PHE A 254 -18.62 -11.51 -8.96
C PHE A 254 -19.80 -12.46 -9.11
N ALA A 255 -20.97 -12.15 -8.54
CA ALA A 255 -22.19 -12.93 -8.76
C ALA A 255 -22.67 -12.93 -10.23
N ARG A 256 -22.32 -11.92 -11.01
CA ARG A 256 -22.63 -11.83 -12.45
C ARG A 256 -21.57 -12.50 -13.34
N GLU A 257 -20.35 -12.66 -12.83
CA GLU A 257 -19.18 -13.03 -13.63
C GLU A 257 -18.66 -14.44 -13.32
N ARG A 258 -18.99 -14.99 -12.15
CA ARG A 258 -18.49 -16.28 -11.66
C ARG A 258 -19.62 -17.19 -11.27
N GLU A 259 -19.51 -18.47 -11.66
CA GLU A 259 -20.48 -19.48 -11.20
C GLU A 259 -20.33 -19.76 -9.72
N HIS A 260 -19.09 -19.89 -9.25
CA HIS A 260 -18.76 -20.10 -7.84
C HIS A 260 -17.72 -19.08 -7.40
N PHE A 261 -17.97 -18.42 -6.27
CA PHE A 261 -17.06 -17.44 -5.70
C PHE A 261 -17.29 -17.23 -4.21
N ASN A 262 -16.25 -16.93 -3.46
CA ASN A 262 -16.34 -16.68 -2.03
C ASN A 262 -15.72 -15.32 -1.67
N ILE A 263 -16.33 -14.63 -0.71
CA ILE A 263 -15.73 -13.47 -0.06
C ILE A 263 -15.73 -13.73 1.45
N VAL A 264 -14.56 -13.82 2.04
CA VAL A 264 -14.38 -13.90 3.50
C VAL A 264 -14.28 -12.50 4.04
N VAL A 265 -15.29 -12.05 4.78
CA VAL A 265 -15.36 -10.71 5.37
C VAL A 265 -14.99 -10.79 6.84
N GLN A 266 -13.96 -10.03 7.26
CA GLN A 266 -13.59 -9.85 8.65
C GLN A 266 -13.96 -8.44 9.11
N GLU A 267 -14.83 -8.32 10.11
CA GLU A 267 -15.11 -7.04 10.75
C GLU A 267 -13.92 -6.57 11.58
N LEU A 268 -13.56 -5.30 11.43
CA LEU A 268 -12.43 -4.66 12.10
C LEU A 268 -12.90 -3.67 13.15
N PRO A 269 -12.09 -3.36 14.18
CA PRO A 269 -12.31 -2.24 15.06
C PRO A 269 -12.29 -0.92 14.30
N MET A 270 -12.97 0.10 14.83
CA MET A 270 -12.98 1.45 14.25
C MET A 270 -11.74 2.25 14.67
N GLU A 271 -11.12 1.88 15.77
CA GLU A 271 -9.92 2.48 16.38
C GLU A 271 -9.13 1.39 17.12
N PRO A 272 -7.83 1.59 17.37
CA PRO A 272 -6.92 2.62 16.84
C PRO A 272 -6.45 2.33 15.40
N GLU A 273 -5.66 3.25 14.83
CA GLU A 273 -5.17 3.15 13.44
C GLU A 273 -4.43 1.86 13.09
N SER A 274 -3.79 1.21 14.07
CA SER A 274 -3.11 -0.09 13.87
C SER A 274 -4.05 -1.25 13.50
N PHE A 275 -5.36 -1.01 13.38
CA PHE A 275 -6.38 -2.00 13.03
C PHE A 275 -7.30 -1.57 11.88
N ILE A 276 -6.96 -0.48 11.18
CA ILE A 276 -7.86 0.14 10.19
C ILE A 276 -8.05 -0.69 8.91
N HIS A 277 -7.12 -1.58 8.58
CA HIS A 277 -7.18 -2.45 7.41
C HIS A 277 -6.97 -3.92 7.81
N LEU A 278 -7.48 -4.82 6.98
CA LEU A 278 -7.30 -6.26 7.17
C LEU A 278 -5.81 -6.64 7.20
N ASP A 279 -4.99 -6.06 6.34
CA ASP A 279 -3.57 -6.37 6.24
C ASP A 279 -2.74 -5.90 7.45
N MET A 280 -3.33 -5.09 8.32
CA MET A 280 -2.72 -4.74 9.60
C MET A 280 -2.83 -5.86 10.63
N VAL A 281 -3.79 -6.78 10.47
CA VAL A 281 -4.08 -7.84 11.45
C VAL A 281 -4.00 -9.26 10.87
N PHE A 282 -3.95 -9.36 9.55
CA PHE A 282 -3.87 -10.63 8.82
C PHE A 282 -3.19 -10.44 7.47
N THR A 283 -2.15 -11.23 7.17
CA THR A 283 -1.53 -11.31 5.85
C THR A 283 -1.11 -12.74 5.53
N PHE A 284 -1.18 -13.12 4.25
CA PHE A 284 -0.68 -14.42 3.81
C PHE A 284 0.86 -14.40 3.78
N LEU A 285 1.49 -15.42 4.37
CA LEU A 285 2.94 -15.63 4.34
C LEU A 285 3.33 -16.66 3.28
N GLY A 286 2.44 -17.58 2.98
CA GLY A 286 2.58 -18.67 2.03
C GLY A 286 1.27 -19.42 1.90
N LYS A 287 1.28 -20.51 1.15
CA LYS A 287 0.08 -21.34 0.92
C LYS A 287 -0.49 -21.95 2.20
N HIS A 288 0.39 -22.27 3.17
CA HIS A 288 0.03 -22.97 4.41
C HIS A 288 0.21 -22.11 5.66
N GLN A 289 0.62 -20.85 5.53
CA GLN A 289 0.84 -19.99 6.69
C GLN A 289 0.37 -18.57 6.45
N CYS A 290 -0.19 -17.97 7.51
CA CYS A 290 -0.53 -16.55 7.55
C CYS A 290 0.08 -15.91 8.81
N MET A 291 0.33 -14.61 8.76
CA MET A 291 0.56 -13.80 9.94
C MET A 291 -0.79 -13.34 10.48
N ALA A 292 -1.00 -13.46 11.77
CA ALA A 292 -2.24 -13.04 12.39
C ALA A 292 -2.02 -12.37 13.75
N PHE A 293 -2.87 -11.41 14.06
CA PHE A 293 -3.02 -10.82 15.38
C PHE A 293 -3.97 -11.70 16.22
N GLU A 294 -3.47 -12.36 17.28
CA GLU A 294 -4.20 -13.37 18.03
C GLU A 294 -5.58 -12.93 18.53
N PRO A 295 -5.78 -11.70 19.09
CA PRO A 295 -7.09 -11.26 19.55
C PRO A 295 -8.16 -11.22 18.45
N MET A 296 -7.78 -11.06 17.17
CA MET A 296 -8.71 -11.18 16.04
C MET A 296 -9.22 -12.61 15.89
N LEU A 297 -8.36 -13.61 16.02
CA LEU A 297 -8.72 -15.02 15.92
C LEU A 297 -9.55 -15.51 17.12
N THR A 298 -9.17 -15.07 18.31
CA THR A 298 -9.81 -15.48 19.58
C THR A 298 -11.01 -14.61 19.97
N LYS A 299 -11.33 -13.57 19.15
CA LYS A 299 -12.43 -12.62 19.41
C LYS A 299 -12.35 -11.95 20.78
N LYS A 300 -11.13 -11.55 21.18
CA LYS A 300 -10.87 -10.87 22.46
C LYS A 300 -10.56 -9.38 22.28
N GLY A 301 -10.63 -8.62 23.38
CA GLY A 301 -10.30 -7.20 23.40
C GLY A 301 -11.11 -6.41 22.37
N LEU A 302 -10.45 -5.63 21.52
CA LEU A 302 -11.08 -4.81 20.47
C LEU A 302 -11.84 -5.62 19.41
N PHE A 303 -11.58 -6.93 19.31
CA PHE A 303 -12.28 -7.83 18.39
C PHE A 303 -13.46 -8.57 19.04
N ALA A 304 -13.76 -8.30 20.31
CA ALA A 304 -14.96 -8.85 20.95
C ALA A 304 -16.22 -8.38 20.21
N GLY A 305 -17.06 -9.34 19.82
CA GLY A 305 -18.29 -9.07 19.04
C GLY A 305 -18.05 -8.73 17.56
N LYS A 306 -16.82 -8.75 17.05
CA LYS A 306 -16.56 -8.59 15.61
C LYS A 306 -16.79 -9.91 14.89
N ASN A 307 -17.58 -9.86 13.81
CA ASN A 307 -17.97 -11.03 13.05
C ASN A 307 -16.94 -11.38 11.98
N THR A 308 -16.91 -12.67 11.62
CA THR A 308 -16.33 -13.14 10.37
C THR A 308 -17.44 -13.80 9.58
N VAL A 309 -17.63 -13.37 8.32
CA VAL A 309 -18.73 -13.81 7.47
C VAL A 309 -18.17 -14.34 6.15
N VAL A 310 -18.56 -15.53 5.76
CA VAL A 310 -18.37 -16.04 4.40
C VAL A 310 -19.56 -15.66 3.57
N ILE A 311 -19.37 -14.87 2.55
CA ILE A 311 -20.32 -14.59 1.47
C ILE A 311 -20.04 -15.64 0.40
N ASN A 312 -20.95 -16.57 0.23
CA ASN A 312 -20.88 -17.59 -0.81
C ASN A 312 -21.74 -17.18 -1.99
N ILE A 313 -21.18 -17.23 -3.18
CA ILE A 313 -21.83 -16.95 -4.46
C ILE A 313 -21.87 -18.27 -5.22
N ASP A 314 -23.08 -18.72 -5.54
CA ASP A 314 -23.34 -19.96 -6.27
C ASP A 314 -24.39 -19.72 -7.34
N HIS A 315 -24.00 -19.80 -8.62
CA HIS A 315 -24.85 -19.54 -9.79
C HIS A 315 -25.68 -18.25 -9.65
N GLY A 316 -25.00 -17.15 -9.24
CA GLY A 316 -25.60 -15.83 -9.05
C GLY A 316 -26.39 -15.66 -7.75
N LYS A 317 -26.58 -16.71 -6.95
CA LYS A 317 -27.20 -16.62 -5.63
C LYS A 317 -26.18 -16.28 -4.56
N ILE A 318 -26.47 -15.27 -3.76
CA ILE A 318 -25.61 -14.81 -2.66
C ILE A 318 -26.17 -15.32 -1.33
N SER A 319 -25.36 -16.00 -0.55
CA SER A 319 -25.69 -16.46 0.80
C SER A 319 -24.59 -16.05 1.79
N TYR A 320 -24.93 -16.05 3.08
CA TYR A 320 -24.06 -15.57 4.15
C TYR A 320 -23.94 -16.62 5.25
N LYS A 321 -22.74 -16.87 5.74
CA LYS A 321 -22.48 -17.80 6.83
C LYS A 321 -21.51 -17.16 7.83
N ASN A 322 -21.93 -17.02 9.09
CA ASN A 322 -21.04 -16.64 10.17
C ASN A 322 -20.08 -17.78 10.51
N VAL A 323 -18.81 -17.45 10.74
CA VAL A 323 -17.75 -18.40 11.12
C VAL A 323 -16.93 -17.83 12.27
N PRO A 324 -16.19 -18.65 13.04
CA PRO A 324 -15.48 -18.16 14.23
C PRO A 324 -14.44 -17.08 13.91
N ASN A 325 -13.59 -17.29 12.90
CA ASN A 325 -12.53 -16.36 12.48
C ASN A 325 -12.12 -16.60 11.02
N ILE A 326 -11.22 -15.77 10.51
CA ILE A 326 -10.78 -15.79 9.11
C ILE A 326 -10.01 -17.08 8.74
N VAL A 327 -9.24 -17.65 9.68
CA VAL A 327 -8.49 -18.91 9.47
C VAL A 327 -9.47 -20.07 9.35
N ASP A 328 -10.45 -20.16 10.27
CA ASP A 328 -11.51 -21.17 10.20
C ASP A 328 -12.36 -21.03 8.92
N ALA A 329 -12.58 -19.78 8.46
CA ALA A 329 -13.25 -19.53 7.20
C ALA A 329 -12.50 -20.13 6.01
N LEU A 330 -11.21 -19.83 5.90
CA LEU A 330 -10.34 -20.33 4.83
C LEU A 330 -10.22 -21.85 4.88
N ASN A 331 -9.97 -22.43 6.04
CA ASN A 331 -9.86 -23.88 6.20
C ASN A 331 -11.20 -24.58 5.88
N GLY A 332 -12.31 -23.96 6.23
CA GLY A 332 -13.65 -24.42 5.83
C GLY A 332 -13.93 -24.37 4.34
N LEU A 333 -13.17 -23.55 3.58
CA LEU A 333 -13.19 -23.49 2.11
C LEU A 333 -12.14 -24.38 1.44
N GLY A 334 -11.47 -25.25 2.22
CA GLY A 334 -10.53 -26.24 1.71
C GLY A 334 -9.06 -25.85 1.76
N TRP A 335 -8.73 -24.77 2.46
CA TRP A 335 -7.35 -24.39 2.75
C TRP A 335 -6.80 -25.23 3.91
N ASP A 336 -5.47 -25.31 4.01
CA ASP A 336 -4.74 -25.86 5.13
C ASP A 336 -3.74 -24.78 5.60
N ILE A 337 -4.29 -23.74 6.26
CA ILE A 337 -3.53 -22.55 6.64
C ILE A 337 -3.43 -22.45 8.16
N GLU A 338 -2.20 -22.25 8.64
CA GLU A 338 -1.89 -22.09 10.07
C GLU A 338 -1.42 -20.66 10.37
N PRO A 339 -1.84 -20.06 11.49
CA PRO A 339 -1.41 -18.72 11.87
C PRO A 339 -0.06 -18.73 12.57
N VAL A 340 0.85 -17.86 12.16
CA VAL A 340 1.99 -17.37 12.92
C VAL A 340 1.52 -16.14 13.68
N ILE A 341 1.71 -16.11 14.99
CA ILE A 341 1.20 -15.02 15.83
C ILE A 341 2.22 -13.90 15.93
N GLY A 342 1.83 -12.70 15.46
CA GLY A 342 2.63 -11.49 15.59
C GLY A 342 2.83 -11.09 17.04
N GLY A 343 4.07 -10.73 17.43
CA GLY A 343 4.45 -10.40 18.81
C GLY A 343 4.62 -11.62 19.73
N GLY A 344 4.48 -12.87 19.19
CA GLY A 344 4.64 -14.10 19.96
C GLY A 344 3.48 -14.36 20.93
N SER A 345 3.76 -14.97 22.09
CA SER A 345 2.74 -15.44 23.04
C SER A 345 2.33 -14.43 24.11
N ASP A 346 3.05 -13.31 24.27
CA ASP A 346 2.74 -12.30 25.28
C ASP A 346 1.77 -11.25 24.72
N PRO A 347 0.54 -11.12 25.28
CA PRO A 347 -0.45 -10.17 24.77
C PRO A 347 -0.01 -8.71 24.76
N TRP A 348 0.85 -8.32 25.72
CA TRP A 348 1.38 -6.95 25.77
C TRP A 348 2.35 -6.68 24.63
N THR A 349 3.21 -7.62 24.33
CA THR A 349 4.15 -7.56 23.19
C THR A 349 3.41 -7.59 21.87
N GLN A 350 2.34 -8.40 21.74
CA GLN A 350 1.48 -8.40 20.55
C GLN A 350 0.92 -7.02 20.25
N LEU A 351 0.35 -6.32 21.26
CA LEU A 351 -0.18 -4.96 21.10
C LEU A 351 0.91 -3.95 20.72
N ARG A 352 2.11 -4.05 21.33
CA ARG A 352 3.23 -3.14 21.05
C ARG A 352 3.74 -3.29 19.62
N GLU A 353 3.93 -4.50 19.14
CA GLU A 353 4.43 -4.74 17.79
C GLU A 353 3.34 -4.49 16.73
N GLN A 354 2.08 -4.72 17.09
CA GLN A 354 0.93 -4.37 16.25
C GLN A 354 0.88 -2.87 15.92
N TRP A 355 1.22 -1.98 16.88
CA TRP A 355 1.32 -0.54 16.64
C TRP A 355 2.31 -0.17 15.52
N HIS A 356 3.31 -1.02 15.29
CA HIS A 356 4.31 -0.87 14.25
C HIS A 356 4.11 -1.87 13.10
N SER A 357 2.86 -2.11 12.74
CA SER A 357 2.50 -2.97 11.60
C SER A 357 3.05 -4.39 11.72
N GLY A 358 2.96 -4.99 12.92
CA GLY A 358 3.53 -6.30 13.25
C GLY A 358 3.01 -7.46 12.41
N ALA A 359 1.78 -7.37 11.88
CA ALA A 359 1.21 -8.38 11.00
C ALA A 359 1.26 -8.01 9.50
N ASN A 360 1.75 -6.82 9.13
CA ASN A 360 1.73 -6.31 7.76
C ASN A 360 2.96 -6.76 6.96
N PHE A 361 3.00 -8.05 6.61
CA PHE A 361 4.02 -8.62 5.74
C PHE A 361 3.58 -8.61 4.28
N PHE A 362 4.53 -8.42 3.38
CA PHE A 362 4.32 -8.54 1.95
C PHE A 362 4.88 -9.85 1.42
N SER A 363 4.04 -10.70 0.84
CA SER A 363 4.47 -11.93 0.20
C SER A 363 5.01 -11.64 -1.21
N MET A 364 6.24 -12.06 -1.48
CA MET A 364 6.89 -12.04 -2.79
C MET A 364 6.75 -13.38 -3.52
N GLY A 365 6.20 -14.36 -2.86
CA GLY A 365 6.00 -15.75 -3.31
C GLY A 365 5.72 -16.65 -2.13
N ASP A 366 5.38 -17.90 -2.38
CA ASP A 366 5.11 -18.89 -1.34
C ASP A 366 6.27 -18.99 -0.33
N GLY A 367 6.03 -18.63 0.93
CA GLY A 367 7.02 -18.60 1.99
C GLY A 367 8.15 -17.56 1.85
N LYS A 368 8.04 -16.60 0.93
CA LYS A 368 9.05 -15.58 0.66
C LYS A 368 8.46 -14.20 0.95
N ILE A 369 8.81 -13.63 2.10
CA ILE A 369 8.12 -12.45 2.63
C ILE A 369 9.08 -11.31 2.95
N LEU A 370 8.52 -10.10 3.00
CA LEU A 370 9.21 -8.85 3.31
C LEU A 370 8.49 -8.15 4.46
N GLY A 371 9.23 -7.66 5.48
CA GLY A 371 8.65 -6.99 6.63
C GLY A 371 9.67 -6.27 7.50
N TYR A 372 9.19 -5.54 8.52
CA TYR A 372 10.04 -4.77 9.41
C TYR A 372 10.83 -5.62 10.40
N ARG A 373 12.16 -5.40 10.45
CA ARG A 373 13.06 -6.04 11.43
C ARG A 373 12.83 -5.55 12.87
N ARG A 374 12.27 -4.36 13.06
CA ARG A 374 12.03 -3.78 14.38
C ARG A 374 11.06 -4.57 15.27
N ASN A 375 10.16 -5.34 14.67
CA ASN A 375 9.21 -6.19 15.38
C ASN A 375 9.87 -7.51 15.76
N THR A 376 10.80 -7.44 16.72
CA THR A 376 11.74 -8.53 17.03
C THR A 376 11.06 -9.82 17.47
N HIS A 377 10.00 -9.73 18.26
CA HIS A 377 9.24 -10.92 18.70
C HIS A 377 8.43 -11.56 17.56
N THR A 378 7.97 -10.76 16.61
CA THR A 378 7.33 -11.27 15.38
C THR A 378 8.37 -11.95 14.49
N ILE A 379 9.57 -11.36 14.33
CA ILE A 379 10.68 -11.99 13.60
C ILE A 379 11.09 -13.31 14.26
N ASP A 380 11.19 -13.36 15.59
CA ASP A 380 11.47 -14.60 16.33
C ASP A 380 10.35 -15.65 16.14
N ALA A 381 9.10 -15.22 16.04
CA ALA A 381 7.98 -16.13 15.75
C ALA A 381 8.07 -16.72 14.33
N LEU A 382 8.49 -15.91 13.35
CA LEU A 382 8.74 -16.36 11.98
C LEU A 382 9.92 -17.33 11.91
N ASP A 383 11.03 -17.06 12.61
CA ASP A 383 12.18 -17.95 12.67
C ASP A 383 11.77 -19.33 13.24
N ARG A 384 11.04 -19.35 14.35
CA ARG A 384 10.46 -20.59 14.91
C ARG A 384 9.50 -21.30 13.96
N ALA A 385 8.81 -20.56 13.08
CA ALA A 385 7.93 -21.10 12.05
C ALA A 385 8.69 -21.54 10.78
N GLY A 386 10.03 -21.49 10.80
CA GLY A 386 10.91 -22.00 9.75
C GLY A 386 11.28 -20.99 8.67
N PHE A 387 11.09 -19.67 8.89
CA PHE A 387 11.56 -18.64 7.97
C PHE A 387 13.02 -18.27 8.30
N ALA A 388 13.93 -18.40 7.33
CA ALA A 388 15.27 -17.82 7.46
C ALA A 388 15.19 -16.29 7.54
N VAL A 389 15.81 -15.67 8.53
CA VAL A 389 15.80 -14.21 8.70
C VAL A 389 16.97 -13.62 7.93
N LEU A 390 16.67 -12.89 6.83
CA LEU A 390 17.64 -12.27 5.94
C LEU A 390 17.62 -10.75 6.12
N ASN A 391 18.80 -10.15 6.32
CA ASN A 391 18.89 -8.70 6.40
C ASN A 391 18.77 -8.07 5.01
N ALA A 392 17.87 -7.10 4.85
CA ALA A 392 17.64 -6.41 3.59
C ALA A 392 18.91 -5.72 3.06
N GLU A 393 19.73 -5.15 3.96
CA GLU A 393 21.00 -4.50 3.60
C GLU A 393 21.99 -5.47 2.94
N ASP A 394 22.06 -6.71 3.42
CA ASP A 394 22.93 -7.73 2.85
C ASP A 394 22.39 -8.26 1.51
N ILE A 395 21.08 -8.35 1.37
CA ILE A 395 20.42 -8.65 0.08
C ILE A 395 20.75 -7.55 -0.94
N VAL A 396 20.51 -6.29 -0.59
CA VAL A 396 20.77 -5.14 -1.46
C VAL A 396 22.26 -5.02 -1.83
N ALA A 397 23.15 -5.32 -0.90
CA ALA A 397 24.60 -5.35 -1.14
C ALA A 397 25.05 -6.55 -1.99
N GLY A 398 24.17 -7.53 -2.28
CA GLY A 398 24.51 -8.74 -3.05
C GLY A 398 25.31 -9.78 -2.27
N LYS A 399 25.33 -9.69 -0.95
CA LYS A 399 26.01 -10.67 -0.07
C LYS A 399 25.15 -11.91 0.18
N VAL A 400 23.82 -11.77 0.04
CA VAL A 400 22.83 -12.84 0.23
C VAL A 400 22.01 -13.01 -1.03
N ASP A 401 21.96 -14.26 -1.55
CA ASP A 401 21.07 -14.63 -2.64
C ASP A 401 19.78 -15.22 -2.07
N MET A 402 18.67 -14.51 -2.28
CA MET A 402 17.34 -14.94 -1.84
C MET A 402 16.89 -16.27 -2.47
N ASN A 403 17.39 -16.62 -3.65
CA ASN A 403 17.03 -17.87 -4.31
C ASN A 403 17.64 -19.12 -3.65
N SER A 404 18.61 -18.93 -2.74
CA SER A 404 19.20 -20.03 -1.96
C SER A 404 18.33 -20.49 -0.78
N TYR A 405 17.17 -19.85 -0.57
CA TYR A 405 16.27 -20.15 0.55
C TYR A 405 14.87 -20.50 0.04
N ASP A 406 14.36 -21.62 0.50
CA ASP A 406 12.97 -22.02 0.19
C ASP A 406 11.95 -21.14 0.91
N LYS A 407 12.28 -20.74 2.14
CA LYS A 407 11.42 -19.96 3.01
C LYS A 407 12.22 -18.91 3.79
N PHE A 408 11.84 -17.64 3.66
CA PHE A 408 12.57 -16.56 4.32
C PHE A 408 11.71 -15.32 4.57
N VAL A 409 12.14 -14.51 5.54
CA VAL A 409 11.72 -13.12 5.70
C VAL A 409 12.90 -12.20 5.35
N ALA A 410 12.74 -11.35 4.33
CA ALA A 410 13.65 -10.23 4.07
C ALA A 410 13.28 -9.11 5.05
N ALA A 411 14.10 -8.94 6.08
CA ALA A 411 13.84 -8.04 7.19
C ALA A 411 14.57 -6.71 6.99
N PHE A 412 13.82 -5.61 6.78
CA PHE A 412 14.40 -4.27 6.61
C PHE A 412 14.20 -3.39 7.85
N PRO A 413 15.06 -2.37 8.06
CA PRO A 413 14.92 -1.44 9.17
C PRO A 413 13.56 -0.73 9.16
N GLY A 414 13.06 -0.38 10.32
CA GLY A 414 11.78 0.29 10.47
C GLY A 414 11.76 1.17 11.72
N SER A 415 12.55 2.24 11.75
CA SER A 415 12.50 3.23 12.82
C SER A 415 11.55 4.39 12.50
N GLU A 416 11.50 4.83 11.23
CA GLU A 416 10.68 5.95 10.78
C GLU A 416 9.46 5.51 9.95
N LEU A 417 9.62 4.64 8.96
CA LEU A 417 8.51 4.21 8.08
C LEU A 417 7.27 3.72 8.83
N PRO A 418 7.38 2.87 9.89
CA PRO A 418 6.19 2.42 10.63
C PRO A 418 5.44 3.53 11.36
N ARG A 419 6.09 4.67 11.63
CA ARG A 419 5.46 5.84 12.28
C ARG A 419 4.46 6.55 11.36
N ALA A 420 4.54 6.29 10.06
CA ALA A 420 3.53 6.71 9.09
C ALA A 420 2.25 5.85 9.13
N GLY A 421 2.22 4.77 9.91
CA GLY A 421 1.03 3.95 10.13
C GLY A 421 0.82 2.80 9.14
N GLY A 422 1.86 2.39 8.38
CA GLY A 422 1.76 1.26 7.44
C GLY A 422 3.01 0.38 7.41
N GLY A 423 2.89 -0.80 6.82
CA GLY A 423 3.95 -1.81 6.70
C GLY A 423 4.36 -2.12 5.26
N ALA A 424 5.06 -3.23 5.10
CA ALA A 424 5.59 -3.65 3.80
C ALA A 424 4.48 -3.87 2.75
N ARG A 425 3.35 -4.45 3.15
CA ARG A 425 2.22 -4.66 2.22
C ARG A 425 1.56 -3.34 1.82
N CYS A 426 1.41 -2.40 2.75
CA CYS A 426 0.83 -1.08 2.47
C CYS A 426 1.64 -0.30 1.41
N MET A 427 2.97 -0.45 1.41
CA MET A 427 3.88 0.24 0.49
C MET A 427 4.02 -0.46 -0.88
N THR A 428 3.23 -1.49 -1.16
CA THR A 428 3.32 -2.28 -2.40
C THR A 428 1.96 -2.46 -3.05
N MET A 429 1.91 -2.31 -4.37
CA MET A 429 0.75 -2.68 -5.18
C MET A 429 1.17 -3.70 -6.24
N PRO A 430 0.92 -5.01 -6.05
CA PRO A 430 1.24 -6.03 -7.03
C PRO A 430 0.47 -5.78 -8.33
N ILE A 431 1.18 -5.89 -9.45
CA ILE A 431 0.59 -5.76 -10.79
C ILE A 431 0.42 -7.14 -11.41
N LEU A 432 1.45 -7.98 -11.27
CA LEU A 432 1.48 -9.31 -11.90
C LEU A 432 2.03 -10.35 -10.91
N ARG A 433 1.30 -11.46 -10.77
CA ARG A 433 1.72 -12.68 -10.07
C ARG A 433 1.41 -13.92 -10.91
N ASP A 434 2.22 -14.98 -10.75
CA ASP A 434 1.93 -16.31 -11.32
C ASP A 434 0.71 -16.92 -10.64
#